data_6d456c6c63e67f3b3d8bddebca5c3eab
#
_entry.id   6d456c6c63e67f3b3d8bddebca5c3eab
#
_cell.length_a   1.000
_cell.length_b   1.000
_cell.length_c   1.000
_cell.angle_alpha   90.00
_cell.angle_beta   90.00
_cell.angle_gamma   90.00
#
_symmetry.space_group_name_H-M   'P 1'
#
loop_
_entity.id
_entity.type
_entity.pdbx_description
1 polymer ?
#
loop_
_entity_poly.entity_id
_entity_poly.type
_entity_poly.pdbx_seq_one_letter_code
_entity_poly.pdbx_strand_id
1 'polypeptide(L)'
;MTLTHVNPSTMHQNPYFSQATLVDGGRLLFIGEQNGVDASGEIVPGGAGPQAAQAVEQLKAILADVGVDTSAVAKLTVYYSKDVTLDDVFGPAIERWGRQPTAITVLQVYALGREGAVVGIEAVVSLPPLGQPEEDHTLPSSVVGTAPPPQQPAPPLPK
;
A
#
# COMPACT_ATOMS: atom_id res chain seq x y z
N MET A 1 13.53 -4.69 -14.29
CA MET A 1 13.21 -3.92 -13.08
C MET A 1 13.78 -4.65 -11.87
N THR A 2 14.49 -3.97 -11.02
CA THR A 2 15.07 -4.57 -9.80
C THR A 2 14.67 -3.72 -8.59
N LEU A 3 14.14 -4.40 -7.57
CA LEU A 3 13.93 -3.82 -6.25
C LEU A 3 15.02 -4.36 -5.34
N THR A 4 15.84 -3.49 -4.76
CA THR A 4 16.96 -3.87 -3.90
C THR A 4 16.73 -3.36 -2.48
N HIS A 5 16.83 -4.25 -1.50
CA HIS A 5 16.78 -3.90 -0.09
C HIS A 5 18.13 -3.37 0.38
N VAL A 6 18.13 -2.19 0.99
CA VAL A 6 19.34 -1.50 1.43
C VAL A 6 19.38 -1.47 2.95
N ASN A 7 20.38 -2.14 3.52
CA ASN A 7 20.60 -2.27 4.96
C ASN A 7 22.10 -2.06 5.27
N PRO A 8 22.54 -0.82 5.50
CA PRO A 8 23.94 -0.55 5.86
C PRO A 8 24.38 -1.34 7.10
N SER A 9 25.55 -1.93 7.07
CA SER A 9 26.08 -2.75 8.18
C SER A 9 26.26 -1.98 9.49
N THR A 10 26.34 -0.66 9.42
CA THR A 10 26.45 0.25 10.58
C THR A 10 25.10 0.56 11.24
N MET A 11 24.00 0.11 10.65
CA MET A 11 22.64 0.33 11.16
C MET A 11 22.05 -0.95 11.77
N HIS A 12 21.03 -0.76 12.62
CA HIS A 12 20.26 -1.87 13.17
C HIS A 12 19.64 -2.70 12.06
N GLN A 13 19.80 -4.02 12.13
CA GLN A 13 19.23 -4.98 11.19
C GLN A 13 17.93 -5.55 11.74
N ASN A 14 16.91 -5.67 10.89
CA ASN A 14 15.63 -6.24 11.25
C ASN A 14 15.16 -7.21 10.13
N PRO A 15 14.67 -8.43 10.47
CA PRO A 15 14.23 -9.39 9.46
C PRO A 15 12.91 -9.03 8.78
N TYR A 16 12.15 -8.09 9.33
CA TYR A 16 10.80 -7.72 8.85
C TYR A 16 10.76 -6.45 8.01
N PHE A 17 11.82 -5.63 8.03
CA PHE A 17 11.88 -4.41 7.22
C PHE A 17 13.31 -4.07 6.81
N SER A 18 13.46 -3.30 5.75
CA SER A 18 14.71 -2.69 5.31
C SER A 18 14.79 -1.22 5.69
N GLN A 19 16.02 -0.75 5.90
CA GLN A 19 16.27 0.68 6.14
C GLN A 19 15.86 1.53 4.93
N ALA A 20 16.09 1.01 3.71
CA ALA A 20 15.64 1.61 2.47
C ALA A 20 15.40 0.55 1.40
N THR A 21 14.69 0.93 0.35
CA THR A 21 14.57 0.16 -0.90
C THR A 21 14.97 1.04 -2.06
N LEU A 22 15.77 0.47 -2.96
CA LEU A 22 16.13 1.09 -4.23
C LEU A 22 15.27 0.47 -5.33
N VAL A 23 14.61 1.32 -6.11
CA VAL A 23 13.91 0.92 -7.34
C VAL A 23 14.76 1.34 -8.53
N ASP A 24 15.20 0.36 -9.32
CA ASP A 24 16.00 0.60 -10.52
C ASP A 24 15.16 0.36 -11.77
N GLY A 25 14.68 1.46 -12.36
CA GLY A 25 13.82 1.50 -13.53
C GLY A 25 12.37 1.09 -13.27
N GLY A 26 11.54 1.17 -14.31
CA GLY A 26 10.14 0.76 -14.26
C GLY A 26 9.16 1.90 -14.04
N ARG A 27 7.91 1.51 -13.76
CA ARG A 27 6.80 2.40 -13.42
C ARG A 27 6.53 2.32 -11.92
N LEU A 28 5.93 3.33 -11.37
CA LEU A 28 5.47 3.32 -9.98
C LEU A 28 3.94 3.29 -9.94
N LEU A 29 3.40 2.43 -9.07
CA LEU A 29 2.01 2.45 -8.66
C LEU A 29 1.94 2.98 -7.24
N PHE A 30 1.12 3.98 -7.03
CA PHE A 30 0.82 4.54 -5.72
C PHE A 30 -0.53 4.00 -5.27
N ILE A 31 -0.54 3.22 -4.20
CA ILE A 31 -1.76 2.66 -3.61
C ILE A 31 -2.15 3.56 -2.45
N GLY A 32 -3.34 4.16 -2.54
CA GLY A 32 -3.91 4.97 -1.47
C GLY A 32 -4.22 4.15 -0.23
N GLU A 33 -4.54 4.81 0.86
CA GLU A 33 -4.82 4.19 2.14
C GLU A 33 -5.92 3.12 2.03
N GLN A 34 -5.56 1.89 2.37
CA GLN A 34 -6.47 0.76 2.50
C GLN A 34 -6.83 0.58 3.98
N ASN A 35 -8.12 0.66 4.29
CA ASN A 35 -8.66 0.35 5.62
C ASN A 35 -9.22 -1.08 5.63
N GLY A 36 -9.44 -1.63 6.81
CA GLY A 36 -10.05 -2.95 6.95
C GLY A 36 -11.55 -2.94 6.67
N VAL A 37 -11.94 -2.90 5.41
CA VAL A 37 -13.34 -2.92 4.97
C VAL A 37 -13.67 -4.18 4.19
N ASP A 38 -14.92 -4.61 4.24
CA ASP A 38 -15.42 -5.71 3.43
C ASP A 38 -15.83 -5.27 2.02
N ALA A 39 -16.37 -6.18 1.21
CA ALA A 39 -16.78 -5.90 -0.17
C ALA A 39 -17.96 -4.93 -0.27
N SER A 40 -18.74 -4.72 0.81
CA SER A 40 -19.78 -3.70 0.87
C SER A 40 -19.26 -2.31 1.26
N GLY A 41 -17.97 -2.24 1.65
CA GLY A 41 -17.33 -1.03 2.11
C GLY A 41 -17.51 -0.78 3.62
N GLU A 42 -18.03 -1.74 4.38
CA GLU A 42 -18.20 -1.62 5.83
C GLU A 42 -16.94 -2.07 6.58
N ILE A 43 -16.63 -1.39 7.68
CA ILE A 43 -15.51 -1.77 8.56
C ILE A 43 -15.73 -3.20 9.08
N VAL A 44 -14.75 -4.08 8.89
CA VAL A 44 -14.82 -5.44 9.42
C VAL A 44 -14.86 -5.43 10.96
N PRO A 45 -15.70 -6.23 11.59
CA PRO A 45 -15.82 -6.29 13.04
C PRO A 45 -14.58 -6.94 13.68
N GLY A 46 -14.39 -6.73 14.98
CA GLY A 46 -13.36 -7.41 15.78
C GLY A 46 -12.14 -6.54 16.11
N GLY A 47 -12.16 -5.26 15.77
CA GLY A 47 -11.10 -4.31 16.17
C GLY A 47 -9.87 -4.31 15.27
N ALA A 48 -8.72 -3.91 15.82
CA ALA A 48 -7.50 -3.61 15.06
C ALA A 48 -6.95 -4.81 14.29
N GLY A 49 -6.89 -5.98 14.90
CA GLY A 49 -6.34 -7.18 14.26
C GLY A 49 -7.07 -7.58 12.97
N PRO A 50 -8.40 -7.82 13.00
CA PRO A 50 -9.18 -8.07 11.81
C PRO A 50 -9.10 -6.95 10.77
N GLN A 51 -9.12 -5.68 11.17
CA GLN A 51 -8.95 -4.56 10.25
C GLN A 51 -7.58 -4.56 9.59
N ALA A 52 -6.50 -4.80 10.34
CA ALA A 52 -5.15 -4.89 9.79
C ALA A 52 -5.01 -6.05 8.80
N ALA A 53 -5.52 -7.22 9.15
CA ALA A 53 -5.52 -8.38 8.25
C ALA A 53 -6.29 -8.08 6.95
N GLN A 54 -7.46 -7.49 7.04
CA GLN A 54 -8.29 -7.14 5.89
C GLN A 54 -7.63 -6.06 5.01
N ALA A 55 -7.00 -5.03 5.61
CA ALA A 55 -6.28 -4.01 4.85
C ALA A 55 -5.11 -4.61 4.03
N VAL A 56 -4.40 -5.60 4.61
CA VAL A 56 -3.36 -6.35 3.88
C VAL A 56 -3.95 -7.17 2.72
N GLU A 57 -5.09 -7.84 2.93
CA GLU A 57 -5.72 -8.61 1.85
C GLU A 57 -6.20 -7.71 0.70
N GLN A 58 -6.72 -6.52 1.00
CA GLN A 58 -7.06 -5.54 -0.04
C GLN A 58 -5.83 -5.07 -0.82
N LEU A 59 -4.73 -4.78 -0.11
CA LEU A 59 -3.47 -4.43 -0.75
C LEU A 59 -2.99 -5.54 -1.70
N LYS A 60 -3.02 -6.80 -1.24
CA LYS A 60 -2.67 -7.98 -2.06
C LYS A 60 -3.60 -8.14 -3.27
N ALA A 61 -4.89 -7.87 -3.12
CA ALA A 61 -5.84 -7.91 -4.23
C ALA A 61 -5.50 -6.88 -5.31
N ILE A 62 -5.13 -5.65 -4.92
CA ILE A 62 -4.68 -4.59 -5.85
C ILE A 62 -3.38 -5.02 -6.56
N LEU A 63 -2.42 -5.59 -5.82
CA LEU A 63 -1.18 -6.10 -6.40
C LEU A 63 -1.43 -7.20 -7.43
N ALA A 64 -2.30 -8.14 -7.10
CA ALA A 64 -2.68 -9.23 -8.00
C ALA A 64 -3.39 -8.70 -9.28
N ASP A 65 -4.23 -7.68 -9.15
CA ASP A 65 -4.92 -7.06 -10.28
C ASP A 65 -3.96 -6.42 -11.29
N VAL A 66 -2.81 -5.94 -10.84
CA VAL A 66 -1.75 -5.39 -11.71
C VAL A 66 -0.65 -6.40 -12.04
N GLY A 67 -0.83 -7.67 -11.67
CA GLY A 67 0.05 -8.79 -12.03
C GLY A 67 1.37 -8.85 -11.26
N VAL A 68 1.41 -8.34 -10.03
CA VAL A 68 2.57 -8.43 -9.14
C VAL A 68 2.17 -8.93 -7.75
N ASP A 69 3.12 -9.19 -6.92
CA ASP A 69 2.93 -9.61 -5.53
C ASP A 69 3.63 -8.65 -4.53
N THR A 70 3.65 -9.03 -3.26
CA THR A 70 4.23 -8.22 -2.18
C THR A 70 5.72 -7.95 -2.35
N SER A 71 6.45 -8.75 -3.14
CA SER A 71 7.88 -8.53 -3.43
C SER A 71 8.15 -7.28 -4.29
N ALA A 72 7.13 -6.81 -5.02
CA ALA A 72 7.20 -5.58 -5.81
C ALA A 72 6.98 -4.30 -5.00
N VAL A 73 6.60 -4.42 -3.72
CA VAL A 73 6.32 -3.25 -2.87
C VAL A 73 7.62 -2.62 -2.39
N ALA A 74 7.89 -1.41 -2.83
CA ALA A 74 9.08 -0.65 -2.46
C ALA A 74 8.93 0.05 -1.11
N LYS A 75 7.73 0.49 -0.74
CA LYS A 75 7.46 1.22 0.49
C LYS A 75 6.07 0.92 1.01
N LEU A 76 5.96 0.75 2.31
CA LEU A 76 4.70 0.76 3.06
C LEU A 76 4.68 1.95 4.03
N THR A 77 3.51 2.56 4.19
CA THR A 77 3.20 3.42 5.32
C THR A 77 1.99 2.83 6.04
N VAL A 78 2.15 2.58 7.33
CA VAL A 78 1.10 2.03 8.19
C VAL A 78 0.67 3.09 9.18
N TYR A 79 -0.60 3.39 9.19
CA TYR A 79 -1.25 4.28 10.14
C TYR A 79 -2.08 3.47 11.13
N TYR A 80 -2.05 3.84 12.39
CA TYR A 80 -2.95 3.29 13.38
C TYR A 80 -3.43 4.37 14.35
N SER A 81 -4.68 4.26 14.79
CA SER A 81 -5.28 5.28 15.63
C SER A 81 -4.71 5.23 17.05
N LYS A 82 -4.85 6.34 17.78
CA LYS A 82 -4.42 6.43 19.20
C LYS A 82 -5.13 5.42 20.12
N ASP A 83 -6.26 4.86 19.68
CA ASP A 83 -7.12 4.00 20.49
C ASP A 83 -6.71 2.52 20.46
N VAL A 84 -5.68 2.17 19.68
CA VAL A 84 -5.14 0.80 19.56
C VAL A 84 -3.62 0.80 19.72
N THR A 85 -3.06 -0.36 20.04
CA THR A 85 -1.61 -0.51 20.17
C THR A 85 -0.99 -1.01 18.87
N LEU A 86 0.32 -0.82 18.74
CA LEU A 86 1.06 -1.33 17.60
C LEU A 86 0.99 -2.87 17.52
N ASP A 87 1.03 -3.55 18.67
CA ASP A 87 0.98 -5.02 18.73
C ASP A 87 -0.37 -5.57 18.25
N ASP A 88 -1.49 -4.85 18.50
CA ASP A 88 -2.81 -5.22 17.99
C ASP A 88 -2.88 -5.21 16.45
N VAL A 89 -2.06 -4.39 15.82
CA VAL A 89 -2.02 -4.20 14.37
C VAL A 89 -0.98 -5.12 13.70
N PHE A 90 0.24 -5.18 14.24
CA PHE A 90 1.38 -5.78 13.57
C PHE A 90 1.30 -7.30 13.46
N GLY A 91 0.89 -8.00 14.52
CA GLY A 91 0.81 -9.46 14.50
C GLY A 91 -0.05 -9.98 13.34
N PRO A 92 -1.34 -9.64 13.30
CA PRO A 92 -2.25 -10.05 12.22
C PRO A 92 -1.84 -9.55 10.83
N ALA A 93 -1.25 -8.33 10.73
CA ALA A 93 -0.75 -7.82 9.45
C ALA A 93 0.44 -8.62 8.93
N ILE A 94 1.43 -8.93 9.77
CA ILE A 94 2.63 -9.70 9.39
C ILE A 94 2.28 -11.12 8.96
N GLU A 95 1.35 -11.79 9.63
CA GLU A 95 0.88 -13.13 9.23
C GLU A 95 0.36 -13.16 7.80
N ARG A 96 -0.31 -12.09 7.38
CA ARG A 96 -0.88 -11.97 6.03
C ARG A 96 0.10 -11.43 5.01
N TRP A 97 0.97 -10.51 5.42
CA TRP A 97 1.98 -9.90 4.55
C TRP A 97 3.09 -10.87 4.17
N GLY A 98 3.51 -11.71 5.10
CA GLY A 98 4.66 -12.58 4.96
C GLY A 98 5.99 -11.87 5.29
N ARG A 99 7.10 -12.58 5.00
CA ARG A 99 8.46 -12.06 5.26
C ARG A 99 9.00 -11.31 4.04
N GLN A 100 8.46 -10.11 3.81
CA GLN A 100 8.98 -9.21 2.77
C GLN A 100 9.61 -8.00 3.47
N PRO A 101 10.95 -7.87 3.46
CA PRO A 101 11.65 -6.83 4.20
C PRO A 101 11.57 -5.46 3.50
N THR A 102 10.35 -5.03 3.18
CA THR A 102 10.06 -3.73 2.57
C THR A 102 10.46 -2.58 3.49
N ALA A 103 10.79 -1.41 2.95
CA ALA A 103 10.96 -0.21 3.75
C ALA A 103 9.60 0.22 4.31
N ILE A 104 9.46 0.30 5.63
CA ILE A 104 8.19 0.59 6.32
C ILE A 104 8.31 1.86 7.16
N THR A 105 7.30 2.71 7.10
CA THR A 105 7.07 3.78 8.08
C THR A 105 5.80 3.45 8.86
N VAL A 106 5.84 3.59 10.17
CA VAL A 106 4.68 3.35 11.06
C VAL A 106 4.38 4.62 11.81
N LEU A 107 3.13 5.05 11.78
CA LEU A 107 2.66 6.30 12.37
C LEU A 107 1.43 6.06 13.24
N GLN A 108 1.52 6.46 14.49
CA GLN A 108 0.34 6.60 15.33
C GLN A 108 -0.30 7.96 15.03
N VAL A 109 -1.58 7.96 14.68
CA VAL A 109 -2.34 9.15 14.36
C VAL A 109 -3.52 9.30 15.32
N TYR A 110 -4.05 10.50 15.45
CA TYR A 110 -5.20 10.73 16.31
C TYR A 110 -6.41 9.92 15.87
N ALA A 111 -6.75 9.99 14.57
CA ALA A 111 -7.82 9.24 13.93
C ALA A 111 -7.50 9.10 12.45
N LEU A 112 -8.13 8.14 11.79
CA LEU A 112 -8.10 7.97 10.33
C LEU A 112 -9.27 8.72 9.69
N GLY A 113 -9.18 8.98 8.39
CA GLY A 113 -10.21 9.72 7.65
C GLY A 113 -11.55 9.00 7.54
N ARG A 114 -11.54 7.65 7.68
CA ARG A 114 -12.75 6.83 7.65
C ARG A 114 -13.26 6.58 9.06
N GLU A 115 -14.53 6.84 9.30
CA GLU A 115 -15.19 6.56 10.58
C GLU A 115 -15.12 5.06 10.91
N GLY A 116 -14.72 4.71 12.15
CA GLY A 116 -14.56 3.35 12.61
C GLY A 116 -13.27 2.66 12.17
N ALA A 117 -12.49 3.25 11.26
CA ALA A 117 -11.18 2.73 10.91
C ALA A 117 -10.15 3.02 12.02
N VAL A 118 -9.41 1.99 12.42
CA VAL A 118 -8.30 2.11 13.38
C VAL A 118 -6.94 1.75 12.76
N VAL A 119 -6.94 1.24 11.53
CA VAL A 119 -5.75 0.89 10.74
C VAL A 119 -5.91 1.36 9.30
N GLY A 120 -4.84 1.88 8.72
CA GLY A 120 -4.73 2.20 7.30
C GLY A 120 -3.34 1.85 6.78
N ILE A 121 -3.25 1.36 5.55
CA ILE A 121 -1.98 0.99 4.90
C ILE A 121 -1.96 1.56 3.49
N GLU A 122 -0.93 2.32 3.17
CA GLU A 122 -0.64 2.76 1.80
C GLU A 122 0.68 2.16 1.30
N ALA A 123 0.85 2.08 -0.01
CA ALA A 123 2.04 1.49 -0.61
C ALA A 123 2.53 2.23 -1.85
N VAL A 124 3.85 2.14 -2.07
CA VAL A 124 4.48 2.45 -3.36
C VAL A 124 5.02 1.14 -3.93
N VAL A 125 4.62 0.83 -5.14
CA VAL A 125 4.92 -0.44 -5.81
C VAL A 125 5.73 -0.17 -7.07
N SER A 126 6.71 -1.01 -7.32
CA SER A 126 7.53 -0.97 -8.53
C SER A 126 6.97 -1.95 -9.57
N LEU A 127 6.63 -1.44 -10.75
CA LEU A 127 6.11 -2.23 -11.87
C LEU A 127 7.11 -2.27 -13.02
N PRO A 128 7.09 -3.33 -13.85
CA PRO A 128 7.94 -3.39 -15.04
C PRO A 128 7.66 -2.23 -16.02
N PRO A 129 8.65 -1.83 -16.84
CA PRO A 129 8.44 -0.86 -17.91
C PRO A 129 7.38 -1.34 -18.90
N LEU A 130 6.66 -0.40 -19.51
CA LEU A 130 5.78 -0.73 -20.66
C LEU A 130 6.64 -1.14 -21.87
N GLY A 131 6.29 -2.25 -22.52
CA GLY A 131 6.86 -2.63 -23.82
C GLY A 131 8.09 -3.51 -23.79
N GLN A 132 8.53 -4.06 -22.66
CA GLN A 132 9.41 -5.23 -22.70
C GLN A 132 8.54 -6.48 -22.85
N PRO A 133 8.81 -7.35 -23.84
CA PRO A 133 8.10 -8.61 -23.97
C PRO A 133 8.64 -9.61 -22.95
N GLU A 134 8.16 -9.54 -21.75
CA GLU A 134 8.25 -10.62 -20.77
C GLU A 134 6.86 -10.89 -20.25
N GLU A 135 6.34 -12.05 -20.71
CA GLU A 135 5.20 -12.78 -20.19
C GLU A 135 3.93 -11.95 -19.97
N ASP A 136 3.05 -12.05 -20.95
CA ASP A 136 1.59 -11.87 -20.97
C ASP A 136 0.95 -11.31 -19.68
N HIS A 137 1.38 -10.13 -19.26
CA HIS A 137 0.71 -9.34 -18.25
C HIS A 137 -0.11 -8.26 -18.95
N THR A 138 -1.18 -8.66 -19.60
CA THR A 138 -2.24 -7.73 -20.01
C THR A 138 -2.77 -7.05 -18.75
N LEU A 139 -2.58 -5.74 -18.67
CA LEU A 139 -3.23 -4.96 -17.61
C LEU A 139 -4.75 -5.19 -17.71
N PRO A 140 -5.42 -5.53 -16.61
CA PRO A 140 -6.87 -5.67 -16.64
C PRO A 140 -7.52 -4.38 -17.12
N SER A 141 -8.66 -4.51 -17.79
CA SER A 141 -9.40 -3.39 -18.39
C SER A 141 -9.75 -2.25 -17.40
N SER A 142 -9.68 -2.53 -16.11
CA SER A 142 -9.87 -1.55 -15.03
C SER A 142 -8.79 -0.47 -14.96
N VAL A 143 -7.61 -0.72 -15.55
CA VAL A 143 -6.47 0.23 -15.49
C VAL A 143 -6.45 1.21 -16.67
N VAL A 144 -7.24 0.95 -17.70
CA VAL A 144 -7.42 1.87 -18.83
C VAL A 144 -8.56 2.83 -18.53
N GLY A 145 -8.38 3.66 -17.52
CA GLY A 145 -9.28 4.79 -17.27
C GLY A 145 -9.15 5.80 -18.41
N THR A 146 -10.26 6.08 -19.10
CA THR A 146 -10.34 7.24 -20.00
C THR A 146 -10.02 8.48 -19.17
N ALA A 147 -9.06 9.28 -19.64
CA ALA A 147 -8.76 10.56 -19.04
C ALA A 147 -10.08 11.37 -18.85
N PRO A 148 -10.29 11.99 -17.69
CA PRO A 148 -11.46 12.83 -17.51
C PRO A 148 -11.46 13.94 -18.56
N PRO A 149 -12.62 14.37 -19.06
CA PRO A 149 -12.70 15.47 -20.02
C PRO A 149 -12.04 16.73 -19.42
N PRO A 150 -11.43 17.58 -20.25
CA PRO A 150 -10.75 18.78 -19.77
C PRO A 150 -11.74 19.62 -18.94
N GLN A 151 -11.33 19.96 -17.72
CA GLN A 151 -12.10 20.80 -16.82
C GLN A 151 -12.24 22.19 -17.45
N GLN A 152 -13.44 22.71 -17.48
CA GLN A 152 -13.69 24.11 -17.86
C GLN A 152 -12.96 25.05 -16.90
N PRO A 153 -12.39 26.16 -17.40
CA PRO A 153 -11.74 27.12 -16.53
C PRO A 153 -12.73 27.66 -15.49
N ALA A 154 -12.27 27.76 -14.25
CA ALA A 154 -13.06 28.31 -13.15
C ALA A 154 -13.51 29.75 -13.48
N PRO A 155 -14.73 30.13 -13.09
CA PRO A 155 -15.20 31.51 -13.26
C PRO A 155 -14.32 32.48 -12.44
N PRO A 156 -14.13 33.75 -12.92
CA PRO A 156 -13.34 34.73 -12.19
C PRO A 156 -13.98 35.05 -10.85
N LEU A 157 -13.13 35.25 -9.83
CA LEU A 157 -13.55 35.65 -8.49
C LEU A 157 -14.30 37.03 -8.56
N PRO A 158 -15.36 37.22 -7.78
CA PRO A 158 -16.04 38.52 -7.69
C PRO A 158 -15.09 39.56 -7.08
N LYS A 159 -15.17 40.81 -7.63
CA LYS A 159 -14.41 41.97 -7.15
C LYS A 159 -14.87 42.42 -5.79
#